data_16e752a8939b9862b5314fabf8216afe
#
_entry.id   16e752a8939b9862b5314fabf8216afe
#
_cell.length_a   1.000
_cell.length_b   1.000
_cell.length_c   1.000
_cell.angle_alpha   90.00
_cell.angle_beta   90.00
_cell.angle_gamma   90.00
#
_symmetry.space_group_name_H-M   'P 1'
#
loop_
_entity.id
_entity.type
_entity.pdbx_description
1 polymer ?
#
loop_
_entity_poly.entity_id
_entity_poly.type
_entity_poly.pdbx_seq_one_letter_code
_entity_poly.pdbx_strand_id
1 'polypeptide(L)'
;MTPEEHKEELVKFLQDAHAMEQESLQLLQAAVRVAGDPQLESLYQGHVMETQTHLELLKERLETHGASRSLTKDLASRLTAAGIGAGVIADSDTPAKLVAIAYGFEHFEIAMYELLKRVADRAGDQDAVEMADKILVNERQATEKLAASYDLALERSLHRAVKA
;
A
#
# COMPACT_ATOMS: atom_id res chain seq x y z
N MET A 1 -12.06 25.86 8.20
CA MET A 1 -12.63 24.59 8.75
C MET A 1 -12.62 24.68 10.27
N THR A 2 -13.68 24.26 10.89
CA THR A 2 -13.78 24.11 12.36
C THR A 2 -12.98 22.89 12.83
N PRO A 3 -12.68 22.76 14.14
CA PRO A 3 -12.04 21.55 14.66
C PRO A 3 -12.84 20.27 14.38
N GLU A 4 -14.17 20.35 14.37
CA GLU A 4 -15.01 19.19 14.08
C GLU A 4 -14.95 18.78 12.61
N GLU A 5 -14.98 19.76 11.69
CA GLU A 5 -14.78 19.49 10.25
C GLU A 5 -13.40 18.85 9.95
N HIS A 6 -12.34 19.21 10.71
CA HIS A 6 -11.03 18.56 10.56
C HIS A 6 -11.07 17.09 11.03
N LYS A 7 -11.82 16.78 12.11
CA LYS A 7 -11.98 15.39 12.57
C LYS A 7 -12.78 14.54 11.59
N GLU A 8 -13.87 15.09 11.04
CA GLU A 8 -14.64 14.40 10.01
C GLU A 8 -13.78 14.09 8.76
N GLU A 9 -12.93 15.03 8.37
CA GLU A 9 -12.02 14.85 7.26
C GLU A 9 -10.93 13.81 7.59
N LEU A 10 -10.40 13.81 8.82
CA LEU A 10 -9.45 12.79 9.27
C LEU A 10 -10.05 11.39 9.16
N VAL A 11 -11.30 11.21 9.58
CA VAL A 11 -11.98 9.90 9.48
C VAL A 11 -12.04 9.43 8.02
N LYS A 12 -12.34 10.32 7.07
CA LYS A 12 -12.33 9.97 5.63
C LYS A 12 -10.95 9.53 5.16
N PHE A 13 -9.89 10.27 5.54
CA PHE A 13 -8.52 9.90 5.18
C PHE A 13 -8.09 8.57 5.81
N LEU A 14 -8.49 8.28 7.05
CA LEU A 14 -8.25 6.98 7.69
C LEU A 14 -8.98 5.84 6.96
N GLN A 15 -10.21 6.08 6.51
CA GLN A 15 -10.99 5.12 5.73
C GLN A 15 -10.36 4.86 4.36
N ASP A 16 -9.91 5.92 3.69
CA ASP A 16 -9.23 5.84 2.40
C ASP A 16 -7.90 5.08 2.52
N ALA A 17 -7.11 5.36 3.56
CA ALA A 17 -5.87 4.64 3.84
C ALA A 17 -6.13 3.16 4.13
N HIS A 18 -7.18 2.84 4.91
CA HIS A 18 -7.54 1.44 5.17
C HIS A 18 -7.95 0.70 3.89
N ALA A 19 -8.70 1.34 2.98
CA ALA A 19 -9.08 0.74 1.70
C ALA A 19 -7.86 0.55 0.78
N MET A 20 -6.93 1.49 0.77
CA MET A 20 -5.66 1.44 0.04
C MET A 20 -4.79 0.25 0.51
N GLU A 21 -4.61 0.08 1.82
CA GLU A 21 -3.88 -1.06 2.39
C GLU A 21 -4.54 -2.41 2.07
N GLN A 22 -5.86 -2.47 2.01
CA GLN A 22 -6.56 -3.70 1.59
C GLN A 22 -6.26 -4.05 0.13
N GLU A 23 -6.15 -3.06 -0.75
CA GLU A 23 -5.73 -3.28 -2.14
C GLU A 23 -4.27 -3.69 -2.22
N SER A 24 -3.37 -3.01 -1.50
CA SER A 24 -1.97 -3.38 -1.37
C SER A 24 -1.81 -4.84 -0.95
N LEU A 25 -2.53 -5.25 0.10
CA LEU A 25 -2.51 -6.63 0.58
C LEU A 25 -2.87 -7.64 -0.51
N GLN A 26 -3.95 -7.39 -1.27
CA GLN A 26 -4.37 -8.27 -2.37
C GLN A 26 -3.32 -8.34 -3.48
N LEU A 27 -2.75 -7.20 -3.81
CA LEU A 27 -1.71 -6.99 -4.78
C LEU A 27 -0.45 -7.78 -4.42
N LEU A 28 0.03 -7.63 -3.19
CA LEU A 28 1.20 -8.32 -2.67
C LEU A 28 0.98 -9.83 -2.56
N GLN A 29 -0.19 -10.29 -2.12
CA GLN A 29 -0.55 -11.71 -2.08
C GLN A 29 -0.59 -12.33 -3.49
N ALA A 30 -1.01 -11.59 -4.50
CA ALA A 30 -0.93 -12.03 -5.89
C ALA A 30 0.52 -12.09 -6.36
N ALA A 31 1.34 -11.07 -6.02
CA ALA A 31 2.75 -11.02 -6.37
C ALA A 31 3.56 -12.19 -5.78
N VAL A 32 3.31 -12.56 -4.51
CA VAL A 32 3.90 -13.75 -3.87
C VAL A 32 3.67 -15.00 -4.72
N ARG A 33 2.43 -15.21 -5.21
CA ARG A 33 2.07 -16.42 -5.98
C ARG A 33 2.76 -16.51 -7.34
N VAL A 34 3.11 -15.39 -7.95
CA VAL A 34 3.63 -15.33 -9.32
C VAL A 34 5.08 -14.86 -9.41
N ALA A 35 5.71 -14.56 -8.28
CA ALA A 35 7.10 -14.06 -8.19
C ALA A 35 8.10 -14.96 -8.95
N GLY A 36 7.96 -16.28 -8.80
CA GLY A 36 8.76 -17.26 -9.53
C GLY A 36 10.26 -17.26 -9.17
N ASP A 37 10.61 -16.61 -8.07
CA ASP A 37 11.93 -16.57 -7.46
C ASP A 37 11.80 -16.47 -5.94
N PRO A 38 12.52 -17.29 -5.13
CA PRO A 38 12.38 -17.32 -3.68
C PRO A 38 12.75 -15.99 -2.98
N GLN A 39 13.64 -15.19 -3.55
CA GLN A 39 14.03 -13.91 -2.96
C GLN A 39 12.94 -12.86 -3.19
N LEU A 40 12.36 -12.81 -4.40
CA LEU A 40 11.22 -11.94 -4.69
C LEU A 40 9.98 -12.37 -3.91
N GLU A 41 9.72 -13.68 -3.77
CA GLU A 41 8.64 -14.20 -2.95
C GLU A 41 8.79 -13.77 -1.49
N SER A 42 9.98 -13.93 -0.91
CA SER A 42 10.28 -13.52 0.47
C SER A 42 10.13 -12.01 0.67
N LEU A 43 10.53 -11.20 -0.32
CA LEU A 43 10.39 -9.75 -0.30
C LEU A 43 8.90 -9.35 -0.21
N TYR A 44 8.06 -9.88 -1.10
CA TYR A 44 6.62 -9.61 -1.07
C TYR A 44 5.94 -10.14 0.20
N GLN A 45 6.35 -11.33 0.68
CA GLN A 45 5.79 -11.94 1.87
C GLN A 45 6.10 -11.14 3.15
N GLY A 46 7.31 -10.56 3.23
CA GLY A 46 7.68 -9.63 4.29
C GLY A 46 6.76 -8.40 4.29
N HIS A 47 6.51 -7.81 3.12
CA HIS A 47 5.64 -6.64 3.02
C HIS A 47 4.16 -6.97 3.26
N VAL A 48 3.67 -8.16 2.91
CA VAL A 48 2.33 -8.63 3.30
C VAL A 48 2.13 -8.56 4.81
N MET A 49 3.13 -8.92 5.61
CA MET A 49 3.05 -8.87 7.08
C MET A 49 3.05 -7.41 7.59
N GLU A 50 3.83 -6.53 6.97
CA GLU A 50 3.86 -5.10 7.28
C GLU A 50 2.47 -4.47 7.01
N THR A 51 1.90 -4.69 5.82
CA THR A 51 0.55 -4.23 5.42
C THR A 51 -0.57 -4.73 6.35
N GLN A 52 -0.49 -5.99 6.80
CA GLN A 52 -1.45 -6.51 7.79
C GLN A 52 -1.37 -5.74 9.11
N THR A 53 -0.18 -5.37 9.54
CA THR A 53 0.01 -4.54 10.74
C THR A 53 -0.55 -3.13 10.55
N HIS A 54 -0.35 -2.53 9.37
CA HIS A 54 -0.92 -1.22 9.02
C HIS A 54 -2.45 -1.23 9.09
N LEU A 55 -3.08 -2.28 8.55
CA LEU A 55 -4.54 -2.46 8.60
C LEU A 55 -5.08 -2.51 10.04
N GLU A 56 -4.39 -3.20 10.95
CA GLU A 56 -4.82 -3.22 12.37
C GLU A 56 -4.65 -1.85 13.03
N LEU A 57 -3.55 -1.14 12.79
CA LEU A 57 -3.33 0.22 13.30
C LEU A 57 -4.41 1.20 12.81
N LEU A 58 -4.75 1.16 11.53
CA LEU A 58 -5.79 2.00 10.94
C LEU A 58 -7.17 1.67 11.50
N LYS A 59 -7.47 0.39 11.71
CA LYS A 59 -8.72 -0.07 12.31
C LYS A 59 -8.85 0.44 13.75
N GLU A 60 -7.82 0.25 14.57
CA GLU A 60 -7.80 0.76 15.95
C GLU A 60 -8.02 2.28 15.98
N ARG A 61 -7.37 3.02 15.07
CA ARG A 61 -7.54 4.48 15.01
C ARG A 61 -8.95 4.88 14.58
N LEU A 62 -9.56 4.20 13.61
CA LEU A 62 -10.96 4.43 13.22
C LEU A 62 -11.92 4.18 14.39
N GLU A 63 -11.71 3.11 15.16
CA GLU A 63 -12.54 2.77 16.31
C GLU A 63 -12.50 3.86 17.39
N THR A 64 -11.34 4.52 17.62
CA THR A 64 -11.25 5.65 18.59
C THR A 64 -12.05 6.87 18.16
N HIS A 65 -12.32 7.02 16.84
CA HIS A 65 -13.22 8.04 16.32
C HIS A 65 -14.69 7.59 16.22
N GLY A 66 -15.03 6.41 16.75
CA GLY A 66 -16.39 5.84 16.63
C GLY A 66 -16.76 5.50 15.17
N ALA A 67 -15.78 5.41 14.30
CA ALA A 67 -15.95 5.12 12.89
C ALA A 67 -15.61 3.65 12.57
N SER A 68 -16.23 3.13 11.53
CA SER A 68 -15.91 1.81 10.98
C SER A 68 -15.17 1.95 9.65
N ARG A 69 -14.56 0.83 9.21
CA ARG A 69 -14.00 0.72 7.87
C ARG A 69 -15.03 1.16 6.83
N SER A 70 -14.62 1.97 5.88
CA SER A 70 -15.49 2.25 4.73
C SER A 70 -15.67 0.97 3.93
N LEU A 71 -16.93 0.59 3.70
CA LEU A 71 -17.28 -0.47 2.76
C LEU A 71 -17.46 0.09 1.34
N THR A 72 -17.18 1.37 1.14
CA THR A 72 -17.38 2.03 -0.14
C THR A 72 -16.27 1.61 -1.11
N LYS A 73 -16.69 1.05 -2.23
CA LYS A 73 -15.86 0.65 -3.36
C LYS A 73 -15.18 1.83 -4.08
N ASP A 74 -15.32 3.06 -3.57
CA ASP A 74 -14.96 4.27 -4.32
C ASP A 74 -13.45 4.47 -4.47
N LEU A 75 -12.64 4.19 -3.45
CA LEU A 75 -11.19 4.32 -3.59
C LEU A 75 -10.62 3.19 -4.46
N ALA A 76 -11.04 1.95 -4.20
CA ALA A 76 -10.67 0.79 -5.00
C ALA A 76 -11.01 1.00 -6.49
N SER A 77 -12.19 1.55 -6.79
CA SER A 77 -12.55 1.86 -8.18
C SER A 77 -11.73 3.01 -8.78
N ARG A 78 -11.30 3.99 -7.98
CA ARG A 78 -10.42 5.08 -8.42
C ARG A 78 -8.99 4.61 -8.69
N LEU A 79 -8.45 3.74 -7.84
CA LEU A 79 -7.13 3.13 -8.03
C LEU A 79 -7.12 2.23 -9.26
N THR A 80 -8.16 1.42 -9.45
CA THR A 80 -8.34 0.60 -10.65
C THR A 80 -8.48 1.46 -11.91
N ALA A 81 -9.24 2.56 -11.84
CA ALA A 81 -9.37 3.50 -12.96
C ALA A 81 -8.06 4.25 -13.28
N ALA A 82 -7.18 4.45 -12.27
CA ALA A 82 -5.84 5.00 -12.45
C ALA A 82 -4.82 3.98 -13.00
N GLY A 83 -5.23 2.73 -13.23
CA GLY A 83 -4.36 1.66 -13.69
C GLY A 83 -3.44 1.08 -12.60
N ILE A 84 -3.68 1.44 -11.35
CA ILE A 84 -2.93 0.98 -10.17
C ILE A 84 -3.83 -0.01 -9.41
N GLY A 85 -4.15 -1.13 -9.97
CA GLY A 85 -5.05 -2.08 -9.32
C GLY A 85 -4.67 -3.52 -9.60
N ALA A 86 -5.31 -4.45 -8.89
CA ALA A 86 -5.07 -5.90 -9.02
C ALA A 86 -5.16 -6.41 -10.48
N GLY A 87 -5.91 -5.71 -11.36
CA GLY A 87 -5.96 -6.02 -12.79
C GLY A 87 -4.63 -5.82 -13.51
N VAL A 88 -3.84 -4.81 -13.13
CA VAL A 88 -2.53 -4.54 -13.73
C VAL A 88 -1.52 -5.65 -13.38
N ILE A 89 -1.65 -6.22 -12.17
CA ILE A 89 -0.82 -7.37 -11.76
C ILE A 89 -1.27 -8.66 -12.45
N ALA A 90 -2.56 -8.87 -12.61
CA ALA A 90 -3.07 -10.05 -13.32
C ALA A 90 -2.56 -10.11 -14.77
N ASP A 91 -2.35 -8.93 -15.40
CA ASP A 91 -1.77 -8.80 -16.74
C ASP A 91 -0.23 -8.76 -16.73
N SER A 92 0.41 -8.78 -15.57
CA SER A 92 1.86 -8.78 -15.45
C SER A 92 2.41 -10.19 -15.68
N ASP A 93 3.04 -10.38 -16.81
CA ASP A 93 3.63 -11.66 -17.25
C ASP A 93 5.07 -11.86 -16.74
N THR A 94 5.68 -10.85 -16.11
CA THR A 94 7.08 -10.91 -15.74
C THR A 94 7.36 -10.40 -14.32
N PRO A 95 8.36 -10.97 -13.62
CA PRO A 95 8.81 -10.45 -12.33
C PRO A 95 9.20 -8.96 -12.35
N ALA A 96 9.82 -8.49 -13.45
CA ALA A 96 10.21 -7.08 -13.58
C ALA A 96 8.99 -6.14 -13.58
N LYS A 97 7.91 -6.49 -14.28
CA LYS A 97 6.69 -5.68 -14.29
C LYS A 97 6.03 -5.66 -12.91
N LEU A 98 6.02 -6.80 -12.20
CA LEU A 98 5.49 -6.87 -10.84
C LEU A 98 6.24 -5.96 -9.87
N VAL A 99 7.57 -5.99 -9.88
CA VAL A 99 8.38 -5.13 -9.03
C VAL A 99 8.14 -3.65 -9.36
N ALA A 100 8.04 -3.29 -10.64
CA ALA A 100 7.77 -1.91 -11.05
C ALA A 100 6.38 -1.44 -10.59
N ILE A 101 5.37 -2.30 -10.67
CA ILE A 101 4.01 -1.99 -10.21
C ILE A 101 3.98 -1.83 -8.69
N ALA A 102 4.58 -2.77 -7.94
CA ALA A 102 4.67 -2.67 -6.50
C ALA A 102 5.38 -1.38 -6.08
N TYR A 103 6.53 -1.08 -6.66
CA TYR A 103 7.28 0.15 -6.39
C TYR A 103 6.43 1.42 -6.63
N GLY A 104 5.66 1.48 -7.71
CA GLY A 104 4.76 2.60 -7.98
C GLY A 104 3.64 2.71 -6.95
N PHE A 105 3.13 1.57 -6.47
CA PHE A 105 2.08 1.53 -5.46
C PHE A 105 2.59 2.03 -4.11
N GLU A 106 3.76 1.60 -3.64
CA GLU A 106 4.38 2.08 -2.41
C GLU A 106 4.58 3.61 -2.43
N HIS A 107 5.00 4.19 -3.57
CA HIS A 107 5.12 5.64 -3.68
C HIS A 107 3.76 6.36 -3.60
N PHE A 108 2.71 5.74 -4.06
CA PHE A 108 1.35 6.26 -3.88
C PHE A 108 0.95 6.19 -2.40
N GLU A 109 1.24 5.09 -1.70
CA GLU A 109 0.99 4.94 -0.26
C GLU A 109 1.74 5.98 0.56
N ILE A 110 3.02 6.20 0.28
CA ILE A 110 3.82 7.27 0.91
C ILE A 110 3.12 8.64 0.75
N ALA A 111 2.65 8.98 -0.46
CA ALA A 111 1.98 10.26 -0.68
C ALA A 111 0.66 10.38 0.12
N MET A 112 -0.11 9.28 0.20
CA MET A 112 -1.36 9.25 0.95
C MET A 112 -1.12 9.38 2.46
N TYR A 113 -0.13 8.69 3.03
CA TYR A 113 0.21 8.82 4.45
C TYR A 113 0.80 10.18 4.79
N GLU A 114 1.56 10.80 3.90
CA GLU A 114 2.03 12.17 4.06
C GLU A 114 0.86 13.18 4.12
N LEU A 115 -0.22 12.94 3.38
CA LEU A 115 -1.44 13.76 3.45
C LEU A 115 -2.25 13.45 4.71
N LEU A 116 -2.48 12.18 5.04
CA LEU A 116 -3.15 11.75 6.27
C LEU A 116 -2.51 12.38 7.50
N LYS A 117 -1.18 12.33 7.62
CA LYS A 117 -0.42 12.96 8.70
C LYS A 117 -0.74 14.46 8.85
N ARG A 118 -0.80 15.19 7.73
CA ARG A 118 -1.12 16.63 7.74
C ARG A 118 -2.55 16.93 8.14
N VAL A 119 -3.49 16.04 7.79
CA VAL A 119 -4.90 16.16 8.23
C VAL A 119 -5.02 15.83 9.71
N ALA A 120 -4.33 14.79 10.18
CA ALA A 120 -4.28 14.40 11.59
C ALA A 120 -3.75 15.53 12.49
N ASP A 121 -2.65 16.18 12.08
CA ASP A 121 -2.08 17.33 12.78
C ASP A 121 -3.11 18.48 12.89
N ARG A 122 -3.83 18.81 11.82
CA ARG A 122 -4.88 19.83 11.83
C ARG A 122 -6.09 19.47 12.68
N ALA A 123 -6.39 18.16 12.79
CA ALA A 123 -7.45 17.64 13.65
C ALA A 123 -7.03 17.57 15.14
N GLY A 124 -5.74 17.81 15.43
CA GLY A 124 -5.17 17.69 16.77
C GLY A 124 -5.03 16.23 17.26
N ASP A 125 -4.96 15.29 16.31
CA ASP A 125 -4.84 13.87 16.59
C ASP A 125 -3.38 13.41 16.50
N GLN A 126 -2.66 13.56 17.60
CA GLN A 126 -1.24 13.23 17.68
C GLN A 126 -0.97 11.73 17.50
N ASP A 127 -1.87 10.86 17.98
CA ASP A 127 -1.71 9.41 17.82
C ASP A 127 -1.82 9.00 16.34
N ALA A 128 -2.72 9.64 15.57
CA ALA A 128 -2.80 9.42 14.12
C ALA A 128 -1.56 9.94 13.38
N VAL A 129 -0.95 11.04 13.84
CA VAL A 129 0.33 11.54 13.32
C VAL A 129 1.43 10.52 13.54
N GLU A 130 1.57 10.00 14.77
CA GLU A 130 2.59 9.00 15.13
C GLU A 130 2.39 7.66 14.40
N MET A 131 1.14 7.24 14.25
CA MET A 131 0.79 6.06 13.46
C MET A 131 1.23 6.24 11.99
N ALA A 132 0.89 7.35 11.37
CA ALA A 132 1.28 7.63 9.99
C ALA A 132 2.81 7.69 9.82
N ASP A 133 3.53 8.28 10.78
CA ASP A 133 5.01 8.30 10.75
C ASP A 133 5.63 6.89 10.82
N LYS A 134 5.07 6.01 11.65
CA LYS A 134 5.54 4.61 11.73
C LYS A 134 5.32 3.87 10.40
N ILE A 135 4.14 4.02 9.81
CA ILE A 135 3.83 3.40 8.52
C ILE A 135 4.75 3.96 7.42
N LEU A 136 4.94 5.27 7.35
CA LEU A 136 5.83 5.92 6.38
C LEU A 136 7.28 5.39 6.43
N VAL A 137 7.77 4.97 7.60
CA VAL A 137 9.09 4.32 7.70
C VAL A 137 9.09 2.98 6.97
N ASN A 138 8.05 2.18 7.14
CA ASN A 138 7.93 0.86 6.51
C ASN A 138 7.80 1.00 4.98
N GLU A 139 6.95 1.92 4.50
CA GLU A 139 6.73 2.12 3.06
C GLU A 139 8.01 2.60 2.33
N ARG A 140 8.78 3.50 2.97
CA ARG A 140 10.08 3.92 2.43
C ARG A 140 11.08 2.77 2.39
N GLN A 141 11.11 1.91 3.40
CA GLN A 141 11.95 0.72 3.39
C GLN A 141 11.50 -0.30 2.34
N ALA A 142 10.19 -0.44 2.12
CA ALA A 142 9.65 -1.28 1.06
C ALA A 142 10.09 -0.78 -0.34
N THR A 143 10.00 0.53 -0.60
CA THR A 143 10.49 1.11 -1.87
C THR A 143 11.97 0.86 -2.09
N GLU A 144 12.81 0.99 -1.06
CA GLU A 144 14.24 0.70 -1.14
C GLU A 144 14.52 -0.77 -1.45
N LYS A 145 13.84 -1.69 -0.78
CA LYS A 145 13.95 -3.14 -1.01
C LYS A 145 13.50 -3.51 -2.44
N LEU A 146 12.39 -2.94 -2.92
CA LEU A 146 11.90 -3.15 -4.28
C LEU A 146 12.89 -2.62 -5.33
N ALA A 147 13.41 -1.41 -5.15
CA ALA A 147 14.43 -0.85 -6.04
C ALA A 147 15.70 -1.72 -6.10
N ALA A 148 16.14 -2.25 -4.96
CA ALA A 148 17.30 -3.14 -4.89
C ALA A 148 17.06 -4.50 -5.59
N SER A 149 15.80 -4.87 -5.84
CA SER A 149 15.45 -6.14 -6.50
C SER A 149 15.34 -6.05 -8.03
N TYR A 150 15.51 -4.88 -8.65
CA TYR A 150 15.30 -4.66 -10.09
C TYR A 150 16.13 -5.58 -10.98
N ASP A 151 17.43 -5.70 -10.72
CA ASP A 151 18.32 -6.53 -11.52
C ASP A 151 17.91 -8.01 -11.44
N LEU A 152 17.61 -8.51 -10.24
CA LEU A 152 17.12 -9.88 -10.05
C LEU A 152 15.81 -10.12 -10.82
N ALA A 153 14.85 -9.20 -10.69
CA ALA A 153 13.56 -9.32 -11.36
C ALA A 153 13.69 -9.27 -12.87
N LEU A 154 14.59 -8.43 -13.40
CA LEU A 154 14.88 -8.35 -14.83
C LEU A 154 15.52 -9.63 -15.34
N GLU A 155 16.53 -10.17 -14.67
CA GLU A 155 17.16 -11.44 -15.03
C GLU A 155 16.16 -12.59 -15.08
N ARG A 156 15.26 -12.69 -14.09
CA ARG A 156 14.20 -13.72 -14.07
C ARG A 156 13.21 -13.56 -15.22
N SER A 157 12.90 -12.33 -15.59
CA SER A 157 12.02 -12.04 -16.74
C SER A 157 12.65 -12.48 -18.06
N LEU A 158 13.93 -12.14 -18.28
CA LEU A 158 14.67 -12.50 -19.49
C LEU A 158 14.85 -14.02 -19.63
N HIS A 159 15.11 -14.73 -18.52
CA HIS A 159 15.22 -16.19 -18.53
C HIS A 159 13.90 -16.90 -18.85
N ARG A 160 12.74 -16.33 -18.51
CA ARG A 160 11.43 -16.87 -18.89
C ARG A 160 11.18 -16.70 -20.39
N ALA A 161 11.52 -15.53 -20.96
CA ALA A 161 11.34 -15.24 -22.37
C ALA A 161 12.15 -16.16 -23.30
N VAL A 162 13.28 -16.70 -22.84
CA VAL A 162 14.13 -17.63 -23.64
C VAL A 162 13.57 -19.05 -23.60
N LYS A 163 12.73 -19.42 -22.66
CA LYS A 163 12.17 -20.79 -22.51
C LYS A 163 10.74 -20.94 -23.04
N ALA A 164 10.10 -19.85 -23.44
CA ALA A 164 8.77 -19.81 -24.04
C ALA A 164 8.86 -19.77 -25.55
#